data_bf2cb3891669c4778f50e6c0662b17be
#
_entry.id   bf2cb3891669c4778f50e6c0662b17be
#
_cell.length_a   1.000
_cell.length_b   1.000
_cell.length_c   1.000
_cell.angle_alpha   90.00
_cell.angle_beta   90.00
_cell.angle_gamma   90.00
#
_symmetry.space_group_name_H-M   'P 1'
#
loop_
_entity.id
_entity.type
_entity.pdbx_description
1 polymer ?
#
loop_
_entity_poly.entity_id
_entity_poly.type
_entity_poly.pdbx_seq_one_letter_code
_entity_poly.pdbx_strand_id
1 'polypeptide(L)'
;MDQLSIILQRFSMNTKVFFTGNLCGISNFNKEPNQGHLHLLCNGELTLIDEQGHSQLVNEPTVLFFPTPHAHRIIGSEENPPELVCANIIYNESTTNPVANALPSLLCFKLSDCKNLKQTAELLFDEAFSERYGRLPMINSLTNIFLIHVFRHVLNNNMMQHGLLAGLAHPQVSKVLLAIHDSPERQWGLEEMAELALMSRSKFSELFKRIVGQSPGDYIIDWRIIVAKSLLQQNKPVALVANAVGYENGSALARVFRKKLGISPKQWLEQNS
;
A
#
# COMPACT_ATOMS: atom_id res chain seq x y z
N MET A 1 -14.95 4.82 12.94
CA MET A 1 -14.12 5.09 11.74
C MET A 1 -14.12 3.81 10.91
N ASP A 2 -14.22 3.88 9.59
CA ASP A 2 -14.16 2.67 8.75
C ASP A 2 -12.73 2.13 8.64
N GLN A 3 -12.62 0.86 8.25
CA GLN A 3 -11.35 0.10 8.24
C GLN A 3 -10.31 0.72 7.29
N LEU A 4 -10.71 1.19 6.12
CA LEU A 4 -9.81 1.79 5.14
C LEU A 4 -9.28 3.13 5.63
N SER A 5 -10.11 3.94 6.29
CA SER A 5 -9.71 5.22 6.89
C SER A 5 -8.62 5.05 7.94
N ILE A 6 -8.71 4.04 8.81
CA ILE A 6 -7.68 3.75 9.83
C ILE A 6 -6.35 3.41 9.16
N ILE A 7 -6.40 2.59 8.10
CA ILE A 7 -5.20 2.19 7.36
C ILE A 7 -4.55 3.38 6.68
N LEU A 8 -5.32 4.16 5.93
CA LEU A 8 -4.79 5.30 5.18
C LEU A 8 -4.25 6.40 6.07
N GLN A 9 -4.79 6.56 7.29
CA GLN A 9 -4.23 7.49 8.28
C GLN A 9 -2.89 7.01 8.86
N ARG A 10 -2.73 5.71 9.08
CA ARG A 10 -1.51 5.14 9.66
C ARG A 10 -0.42 4.90 8.63
N PHE A 11 -0.80 4.47 7.43
CA PHE A 11 0.11 4.24 6.31
C PHE A 11 -0.06 5.36 5.29
N SER A 12 0.45 6.54 5.65
CA SER A 12 0.38 7.68 4.75
C SER A 12 1.08 7.35 3.43
N MET A 13 0.33 7.52 2.36
CA MET A 13 0.80 7.37 0.99
C MET A 13 0.63 8.71 0.31
N ASN A 14 1.65 9.16 -0.39
CA ASN A 14 1.60 10.37 -1.19
C ASN A 14 1.78 10.01 -2.66
N THR A 15 1.00 10.63 -3.51
CA THR A 15 1.19 10.51 -4.95
C THR A 15 1.96 11.72 -5.47
N LYS A 16 2.88 11.47 -6.39
CA LYS A 16 3.61 12.51 -7.11
C LYS A 16 3.55 12.20 -8.59
N VAL A 17 2.73 12.96 -9.32
CA VAL A 17 2.67 12.84 -10.78
C VAL A 17 3.99 13.35 -11.37
N PHE A 18 4.60 12.54 -12.21
CA PHE A 18 5.88 12.87 -12.86
C PHE A 18 5.78 12.95 -14.38
N PHE A 19 4.71 12.41 -14.97
CA PHE A 19 4.48 12.48 -16.41
C PHE A 19 2.99 12.62 -16.72
N THR A 20 2.67 13.49 -17.67
CA THR A 20 1.36 13.65 -18.31
C THR A 20 1.56 13.96 -19.77
N GLY A 21 0.90 13.25 -20.67
CA GLY A 21 0.98 13.48 -22.11
C GLY A 21 1.07 12.20 -22.93
N ASN A 22 1.44 12.37 -24.20
CA ASN A 22 1.63 11.25 -25.12
C ASN A 22 3.01 10.62 -24.92
N LEU A 23 3.05 9.32 -24.72
CA LEU A 23 4.29 8.58 -24.61
C LEU A 23 4.72 8.09 -26.00
N CYS A 24 5.85 8.61 -26.49
CA CYS A 24 6.49 8.13 -27.72
C CYS A 24 7.68 7.22 -27.36
N GLY A 25 7.76 6.03 -27.96
CA GLY A 25 8.87 5.13 -27.78
C GLY A 25 8.82 4.32 -26.48
N ILE A 26 9.99 4.06 -25.87
CA ILE A 26 10.15 3.13 -24.73
C ILE A 26 10.47 3.92 -23.46
N SER A 27 9.70 3.69 -22.41
CA SER A 27 10.01 4.16 -21.05
C SER A 27 10.32 2.99 -20.13
N ASN A 28 11.44 3.09 -19.41
CA ASN A 28 11.87 2.10 -18.42
C ASN A 28 11.65 2.63 -17.02
N PHE A 29 11.05 1.80 -16.18
CA PHE A 29 10.78 2.09 -14.77
C PHE A 29 11.58 1.11 -13.92
N ASN A 30 12.49 1.64 -13.10
CA ASN A 30 13.37 0.84 -12.25
C ASN A 30 12.72 0.58 -10.89
N LYS A 31 13.27 -0.38 -10.15
CA LYS A 31 12.92 -0.60 -8.75
C LYS A 31 13.50 0.52 -7.88
N GLU A 32 12.64 1.44 -7.47
CA GLU A 32 13.00 2.47 -6.50
C GLU A 32 12.52 2.04 -5.10
N PRO A 33 13.37 2.09 -4.08
CA PRO A 33 12.97 1.72 -2.72
C PRO A 33 11.76 2.53 -2.23
N ASN A 34 10.82 1.87 -1.56
CA ASN A 34 9.61 2.49 -0.97
C ASN A 34 8.70 3.23 -1.94
N GLN A 35 8.77 2.89 -3.22
CA GLN A 35 8.01 3.56 -4.26
C GLN A 35 7.25 2.54 -5.11
N GLY A 36 5.96 2.78 -5.30
CA GLY A 36 5.14 2.13 -6.32
C GLY A 36 4.95 3.04 -7.53
N HIS A 37 4.41 2.48 -8.61
CA HIS A 37 4.07 3.22 -9.82
C HIS A 37 2.58 3.07 -10.16
N LEU A 38 1.96 4.17 -10.53
CA LEU A 38 0.62 4.21 -11.08
C LEU A 38 0.68 4.79 -12.49
N HIS A 39 0.19 4.05 -13.48
CA HIS A 39 0.03 4.52 -14.85
C HIS A 39 -1.44 4.42 -15.23
N LEU A 40 -1.99 5.51 -15.71
CA LEU A 40 -3.36 5.61 -16.16
C LEU A 40 -3.35 5.87 -17.66
N LEU A 41 -3.83 4.91 -18.43
CA LEU A 41 -4.05 5.07 -19.87
C LEU A 41 -5.40 5.76 -20.07
N CYS A 42 -5.39 6.92 -20.73
CA CYS A 42 -6.58 7.65 -21.12
C CYS A 42 -7.08 7.21 -22.50
N ASN A 43 -6.18 7.26 -23.47
CA ASN A 43 -6.40 6.91 -24.87
C ASN A 43 -5.14 6.29 -25.46
N GLY A 44 -5.27 5.74 -26.67
CA GLY A 44 -4.15 5.18 -27.41
C GLY A 44 -3.83 3.76 -27.02
N GLU A 45 -2.63 3.31 -27.37
CA GLU A 45 -2.20 1.92 -27.22
C GLU A 45 -0.78 1.85 -26.70
N LEU A 46 -0.57 0.96 -25.73
CA LEU A 46 0.75 0.66 -25.19
C LEU A 46 0.97 -0.84 -25.00
N THR A 47 2.22 -1.26 -25.00
CA THR A 47 2.66 -2.58 -24.56
C THR A 47 3.38 -2.46 -23.23
N LEU A 48 2.84 -3.11 -22.19
CA LEU A 48 3.49 -3.29 -20.91
C LEU A 48 4.38 -4.53 -20.94
N ILE A 49 5.62 -4.44 -20.48
CA ILE A 49 6.54 -5.57 -20.34
C ILE A 49 7.01 -5.65 -18.88
N ASP A 50 6.78 -6.81 -18.23
CA ASP A 50 7.19 -7.06 -16.84
C ASP A 50 8.68 -7.45 -16.72
N GLU A 51 9.13 -7.70 -15.47
CA GLU A 51 10.52 -8.14 -15.20
C GLU A 51 10.87 -9.50 -15.82
N GLN A 52 9.88 -10.38 -16.03
CA GLN A 52 10.06 -11.69 -16.63
C GLN A 52 10.05 -11.63 -18.16
N GLY A 53 9.75 -10.47 -18.75
CA GLY A 53 9.65 -10.29 -20.18
C GLY A 53 8.29 -10.65 -20.78
N HIS A 54 7.27 -10.90 -19.94
CA HIS A 54 5.92 -11.06 -20.44
C HIS A 54 5.38 -9.72 -20.93
N SER A 55 4.78 -9.75 -22.12
CA SER A 55 4.21 -8.56 -22.75
C SER A 55 2.69 -8.61 -22.73
N GLN A 56 2.07 -7.47 -22.42
CA GLN A 56 0.62 -7.29 -22.44
C GLN A 56 0.28 -6.03 -23.22
N LEU A 57 -0.57 -6.19 -24.25
CA LEU A 57 -1.13 -5.07 -24.99
C LEU A 57 -2.29 -4.44 -24.21
N VAL A 58 -2.29 -3.10 -24.12
CA VAL A 58 -3.34 -2.31 -23.48
C VAL A 58 -3.77 -1.22 -24.46
N ASN A 59 -5.03 -1.29 -24.91
CA ASN A 59 -5.58 -0.45 -25.96
C ASN A 59 -6.94 0.19 -25.61
N GLU A 60 -7.22 0.25 -24.31
CA GLU A 60 -8.41 0.93 -23.78
C GLU A 60 -8.09 1.56 -22.43
N PRO A 61 -8.89 2.54 -21.96
CA PRO A 61 -8.65 3.22 -20.68
C PRO A 61 -8.49 2.24 -19.53
N THR A 62 -7.27 2.17 -18.98
CA THR A 62 -6.83 1.13 -18.05
C THR A 62 -5.98 1.70 -16.94
N VAL A 63 -6.13 1.12 -15.75
CA VAL A 63 -5.25 1.32 -14.59
C VAL A 63 -4.17 0.25 -14.59
N LEU A 64 -2.91 0.68 -14.52
CA LEU A 64 -1.75 -0.17 -14.27
C LEU A 64 -1.11 0.31 -12.96
N PHE A 65 -1.29 -0.44 -11.89
CA PHE A 65 -0.77 -0.07 -10.57
C PHE A 65 0.18 -1.12 -10.05
N PHE A 66 1.42 -0.73 -9.84
CA PHE A 66 2.49 -1.48 -9.19
C PHE A 66 2.62 -0.96 -7.76
N PRO A 67 2.01 -1.62 -6.76
CA PRO A 67 2.01 -1.14 -5.37
C PRO A 67 3.37 -1.25 -4.68
N THR A 68 4.23 -2.12 -5.15
CA THR A 68 5.59 -2.33 -4.60
C THR A 68 6.65 -2.00 -5.66
N PRO A 69 7.92 -1.77 -5.25
CA PRO A 69 9.01 -1.56 -6.20
C PRO A 69 9.09 -2.69 -7.23
N HIS A 70 8.81 -2.37 -8.49
CA HIS A 70 8.76 -3.34 -9.58
C HIS A 70 9.34 -2.75 -10.87
N ALA A 71 10.32 -3.42 -11.48
CA ALA A 71 10.86 -2.97 -12.75
C ALA A 71 9.91 -3.39 -13.89
N HIS A 72 9.63 -2.46 -14.79
CA HIS A 72 8.78 -2.71 -15.95
C HIS A 72 9.08 -1.71 -17.06
N ARG A 73 8.61 -2.01 -18.26
CA ARG A 73 8.73 -1.14 -19.43
C ARG A 73 7.37 -0.87 -20.03
N ILE A 74 7.19 0.34 -20.52
CA ILE A 74 6.02 0.73 -21.31
C ILE A 74 6.52 1.17 -22.68
N ILE A 75 5.96 0.58 -23.73
CA ILE A 75 6.23 0.90 -25.12
C ILE A 75 4.96 1.52 -25.70
N GLY A 76 5.02 2.79 -26.08
CA GLY A 76 3.93 3.48 -26.77
C GLY A 76 3.84 3.07 -28.23
N SER A 77 2.63 2.90 -28.75
CA SER A 77 2.38 2.71 -30.19
C SER A 77 2.72 3.99 -30.95
N GLU A 78 3.39 3.89 -32.07
CA GLU A 78 3.67 5.03 -32.95
C GLU A 78 2.42 5.44 -33.76
N GLU A 79 1.57 4.47 -34.12
CA GLU A 79 0.34 4.71 -34.89
C GLU A 79 -0.78 5.30 -34.03
N ASN A 80 -0.84 4.90 -32.76
CA ASN A 80 -1.86 5.35 -31.79
C ASN A 80 -1.20 5.67 -30.45
N PRO A 81 -0.47 6.79 -30.32
CA PRO A 81 0.32 7.13 -29.15
C PRO A 81 -0.53 7.17 -27.86
N PRO A 82 -0.12 6.47 -26.80
CA PRO A 82 -0.89 6.45 -25.57
C PRO A 82 -0.81 7.79 -24.82
N GLU A 83 -1.97 8.30 -24.44
CA GLU A 83 -2.13 9.41 -23.50
C GLU A 83 -2.10 8.89 -22.08
N LEU A 84 -1.10 9.29 -21.30
CA LEU A 84 -0.83 8.75 -19.98
C LEU A 84 -0.78 9.83 -18.89
N VAL A 85 -1.22 9.45 -17.70
CA VAL A 85 -0.86 10.08 -16.44
C VAL A 85 -0.07 9.06 -15.62
N CYS A 86 1.19 9.39 -15.30
CA CYS A 86 2.05 8.51 -14.51
C CYS A 86 2.44 9.17 -13.19
N ALA A 87 2.29 8.43 -12.09
CA ALA A 87 2.60 8.90 -10.75
C ALA A 87 3.42 7.88 -9.96
N ASN A 88 4.32 8.40 -9.13
CA ASN A 88 4.95 7.64 -8.07
C ASN A 88 4.03 7.59 -6.85
N ILE A 89 3.92 6.42 -6.25
CA ILE A 89 3.27 6.22 -4.95
C ILE A 89 4.37 6.10 -3.92
N ILE A 90 4.53 7.13 -3.11
CA ILE A 90 5.59 7.23 -2.12
C ILE A 90 5.03 6.76 -0.78
N TYR A 91 5.66 5.75 -0.20
CA TYR A 91 5.32 5.21 1.11
C TYR A 91 6.26 5.81 2.16
N ASN A 92 5.70 6.46 3.17
CA ASN A 92 6.48 7.16 4.20
C ASN A 92 7.24 6.22 5.15
N GLU A 93 7.08 4.91 5.02
CA GLU A 93 7.76 3.92 5.86
C GLU A 93 8.88 3.22 5.10
N SER A 94 10.03 3.21 5.74
CA SER A 94 11.33 2.99 5.13
C SER A 94 11.66 1.58 4.62
N THR A 95 10.81 0.56 4.75
CA THR A 95 11.16 -0.77 4.18
C THR A 95 10.01 -1.67 3.74
N THR A 96 8.84 -1.59 4.34
CA THR A 96 7.72 -2.46 3.95
C THR A 96 6.39 -1.83 4.31
N ASN A 97 5.68 -1.25 3.35
CA ASN A 97 4.30 -0.84 3.58
C ASN A 97 3.40 -2.08 3.53
N PRO A 98 2.74 -2.47 4.65
CA PRO A 98 1.95 -3.71 4.70
C PRO A 98 0.71 -3.65 3.79
N VAL A 99 0.25 -2.47 3.43
CA VAL A 99 -0.86 -2.27 2.48
C VAL A 99 -0.38 -2.60 1.07
N ALA A 100 0.77 -2.04 0.67
CA ALA A 100 1.36 -2.31 -0.64
C ALA A 100 1.71 -3.80 -0.81
N ASN A 101 2.31 -4.41 0.22
CA ASN A 101 2.70 -5.82 0.19
C ASN A 101 1.52 -6.80 0.24
N ALA A 102 0.34 -6.35 0.64
CA ALA A 102 -0.87 -7.16 0.62
C ALA A 102 -1.53 -7.20 -0.78
N LEU A 103 -1.08 -6.36 -1.71
CA LEU A 103 -1.59 -6.27 -3.06
C LEU A 103 -0.77 -7.16 -4.02
N PRO A 104 -1.37 -7.63 -5.13
CA PRO A 104 -0.61 -8.22 -6.23
C PRO A 104 0.49 -7.29 -6.74
N SER A 105 1.56 -7.84 -7.31
CA SER A 105 2.67 -7.05 -7.88
C SER A 105 2.22 -6.07 -8.97
N LEU A 106 1.19 -6.45 -9.71
CA LEU A 106 0.50 -5.62 -10.69
C LEU A 106 -1.01 -5.74 -10.50
N LEU A 107 -1.68 -4.61 -10.38
CA LEU A 107 -3.12 -4.48 -10.53
C LEU A 107 -3.40 -3.84 -11.89
N CYS A 108 -4.05 -4.62 -12.77
CA CYS A 108 -4.42 -4.19 -14.12
C CYS A 108 -5.92 -4.39 -14.30
N PHE A 109 -6.66 -3.31 -14.51
CA PHE A 109 -8.11 -3.36 -14.75
C PHE A 109 -8.60 -2.15 -15.56
N LYS A 110 -9.68 -2.34 -16.30
CA LYS A 110 -10.28 -1.31 -17.15
C LYS A 110 -10.99 -0.26 -16.29
N LEU A 111 -10.89 1.00 -16.69
CA LEU A 111 -11.63 2.08 -16.03
C LEU A 111 -13.15 1.93 -16.17
N SER A 112 -13.62 1.25 -17.23
CA SER A 112 -15.05 0.93 -17.44
C SER A 112 -15.63 0.05 -16.35
N ASP A 113 -14.83 -0.78 -15.68
CA ASP A 113 -15.28 -1.78 -14.71
C ASP A 113 -15.72 -1.18 -13.37
N CYS A 114 -15.37 0.10 -13.13
CA CYS A 114 -15.73 0.79 -11.90
C CYS A 114 -16.13 2.24 -12.16
N LYS A 115 -17.43 2.54 -11.97
CA LYS A 115 -17.99 3.88 -12.19
C LYS A 115 -17.25 5.00 -11.45
N ASN A 116 -16.92 4.80 -10.18
CA ASN A 116 -16.25 5.83 -9.37
C ASN A 116 -14.80 6.06 -9.82
N LEU A 117 -14.08 5.01 -10.25
CA LEU A 117 -12.74 5.13 -10.82
C LEU A 117 -12.79 5.89 -12.15
N LYS A 118 -13.73 5.54 -13.01
CA LYS A 118 -13.94 6.21 -14.30
C LYS A 118 -14.18 7.72 -14.12
N GLN A 119 -15.12 8.09 -13.25
CA GLN A 119 -15.44 9.50 -12.99
C GLN A 119 -14.24 10.29 -12.45
N THR A 120 -13.47 9.69 -11.53
CA THR A 120 -12.29 10.35 -10.97
C THR A 120 -11.16 10.43 -11.99
N ALA A 121 -11.00 9.42 -12.84
CA ALA A 121 -10.03 9.43 -13.94
C ALA A 121 -10.37 10.52 -14.97
N GLU A 122 -11.65 10.68 -15.34
CA GLU A 122 -12.08 11.72 -16.26
C GLU A 122 -11.72 13.12 -15.74
N LEU A 123 -11.95 13.39 -14.44
CA LEU A 123 -11.53 14.66 -13.82
C LEU A 123 -10.02 14.84 -13.82
N LEU A 124 -9.29 13.75 -13.52
CA LEU A 124 -7.82 13.74 -13.52
C LEU A 124 -7.24 14.02 -14.92
N PHE A 125 -7.82 13.38 -15.95
CA PHE A 125 -7.39 13.58 -17.33
C PHE A 125 -7.71 15.00 -17.84
N ASP A 126 -8.93 15.52 -17.56
CA ASP A 126 -9.30 16.90 -17.91
C ASP A 126 -8.32 17.91 -17.29
N GLU A 127 -7.93 17.73 -16.04
CA GLU A 127 -6.92 18.60 -15.41
C GLU A 127 -5.51 18.34 -15.94
N ALA A 128 -5.14 17.07 -16.16
CA ALA A 128 -3.79 16.70 -16.59
C ALA A 128 -3.42 17.21 -17.98
N PHE A 129 -4.41 17.31 -18.88
CA PHE A 129 -4.20 17.75 -20.27
C PHE A 129 -4.64 19.20 -20.54
N SER A 130 -4.99 19.95 -19.49
CA SER A 130 -5.31 21.38 -19.57
C SER A 130 -4.17 22.26 -19.10
N GLU A 131 -4.13 23.51 -19.56
CA GLU A 131 -3.20 24.55 -19.09
C GLU A 131 -3.91 25.46 -18.07
N ARG A 132 -4.07 24.99 -16.82
CA ARG A 132 -4.74 25.74 -15.76
C ARG A 132 -3.79 26.14 -14.65
N TYR A 133 -4.04 27.28 -14.00
CA TYR A 133 -3.28 27.67 -12.80
C TYR A 133 -3.53 26.65 -11.66
N GLY A 134 -2.47 26.24 -10.97
CA GLY A 134 -2.58 25.25 -9.90
C GLY A 134 -2.73 23.81 -10.37
N ARG A 135 -2.51 23.52 -11.65
CA ARG A 135 -2.61 22.18 -12.26
C ARG A 135 -1.83 21.12 -11.49
N LEU A 136 -0.56 21.32 -11.18
CA LEU A 136 0.27 20.30 -10.50
C LEU A 136 -0.28 19.89 -9.12
N PRO A 137 -0.59 20.79 -8.18
CA PRO A 137 -1.20 20.39 -6.93
C PRO A 137 -2.61 19.76 -7.12
N MET A 138 -3.37 20.20 -8.12
CA MET A 138 -4.68 19.62 -8.41
C MET A 138 -4.56 18.17 -8.90
N ILE A 139 -3.71 17.87 -9.89
CA ILE A 139 -3.53 16.49 -10.37
C ILE A 139 -2.96 15.56 -9.30
N ASN A 140 -2.05 16.03 -8.43
CA ASN A 140 -1.58 15.23 -7.30
C ASN A 140 -2.72 14.92 -6.31
N SER A 141 -3.57 15.89 -6.01
CA SER A 141 -4.73 15.70 -5.13
C SER A 141 -5.75 14.73 -5.74
N LEU A 142 -6.06 14.87 -7.03
CA LEU A 142 -6.94 13.97 -7.76
C LEU A 142 -6.37 12.54 -7.83
N THR A 143 -5.05 12.41 -8.01
CA THR A 143 -4.38 11.10 -8.00
C THR A 143 -4.45 10.44 -6.62
N ASN A 144 -4.35 11.20 -5.52
CA ASN A 144 -4.57 10.67 -4.17
C ASN A 144 -6.02 10.17 -3.99
N ILE A 145 -7.02 10.94 -4.44
CA ILE A 145 -8.43 10.52 -4.42
C ILE A 145 -8.62 9.26 -5.27
N PHE A 146 -8.03 9.23 -6.46
CA PHE A 146 -8.07 8.08 -7.36
C PHE A 146 -7.51 6.82 -6.70
N LEU A 147 -6.37 6.92 -6.01
CA LEU A 147 -5.76 5.81 -5.29
C LEU A 147 -6.67 5.25 -4.20
N ILE A 148 -7.41 6.12 -3.48
CA ILE A 148 -8.43 5.67 -2.51
C ILE A 148 -9.53 4.85 -3.22
N HIS A 149 -9.98 5.27 -4.39
CA HIS A 149 -10.95 4.51 -5.17
C HIS A 149 -10.38 3.17 -5.68
N VAL A 150 -9.09 3.11 -6.04
CA VAL A 150 -8.40 1.84 -6.35
C VAL A 150 -8.46 0.88 -5.18
N PHE A 151 -8.11 1.33 -3.96
CA PHE A 151 -8.20 0.48 -2.77
C PHE A 151 -9.64 0.01 -2.48
N ARG A 152 -10.62 0.89 -2.62
CA ARG A 152 -12.05 0.51 -2.48
C ARG A 152 -12.44 -0.55 -3.50
N HIS A 153 -12.01 -0.41 -4.75
CA HIS A 153 -12.28 -1.37 -5.80
C HIS A 153 -11.67 -2.73 -5.50
N VAL A 154 -10.40 -2.75 -5.07
CA VAL A 154 -9.68 -3.97 -4.67
C VAL A 154 -10.37 -4.68 -3.50
N LEU A 155 -10.79 -3.92 -2.46
CA LEU A 155 -11.50 -4.45 -1.30
C LEU A 155 -12.86 -5.04 -1.67
N ASN A 156 -13.65 -4.31 -2.46
CA ASN A 156 -15.02 -4.72 -2.82
C ASN A 156 -15.05 -5.94 -3.74
N ASN A 157 -14.02 -6.14 -4.57
CA ASN A 157 -13.95 -7.25 -5.52
C ASN A 157 -13.12 -8.44 -5.02
N ASN A 158 -12.71 -8.44 -3.74
CA ASN A 158 -11.90 -9.50 -3.14
C ASN A 158 -10.66 -9.86 -4.00
N MET A 159 -10.04 -8.87 -4.62
CA MET A 159 -8.86 -9.06 -5.49
C MET A 159 -7.59 -9.43 -4.70
N MET A 160 -7.73 -9.65 -3.40
CA MET A 160 -6.65 -10.01 -2.49
C MET A 160 -6.79 -11.44 -2.03
N GLN A 161 -5.73 -12.21 -2.20
CA GLN A 161 -5.71 -13.60 -1.71
C GLN A 161 -5.30 -13.67 -0.23
N HIS A 162 -4.36 -12.83 0.22
CA HIS A 162 -3.81 -12.84 1.57
C HIS A 162 -3.38 -11.44 2.02
N GLY A 163 -3.11 -11.29 3.32
CA GLY A 163 -2.49 -10.10 3.89
C GLY A 163 -3.42 -9.21 4.68
N LEU A 164 -2.92 -8.04 5.08
CA LEU A 164 -3.64 -7.09 5.94
C LEU A 164 -5.01 -6.70 5.37
N LEU A 165 -5.08 -6.35 4.10
CA LEU A 165 -6.32 -5.90 3.48
C LEU A 165 -7.36 -7.02 3.38
N ALA A 166 -6.93 -8.27 3.07
CA ALA A 166 -7.82 -9.44 3.10
C ALA A 166 -8.36 -9.69 4.51
N GLY A 167 -7.50 -9.55 5.52
CA GLY A 167 -7.90 -9.65 6.93
C GLY A 167 -8.94 -8.61 7.34
N LEU A 168 -8.78 -7.38 6.86
CA LEU A 168 -9.70 -6.27 7.15
C LEU A 168 -11.03 -6.38 6.37
N ALA A 169 -11.03 -7.01 5.21
CA ALA A 169 -12.26 -7.33 4.50
C ALA A 169 -13.04 -8.49 5.16
N HIS A 170 -12.37 -9.34 5.97
CA HIS A 170 -13.01 -10.50 6.59
C HIS A 170 -13.78 -10.12 7.87
N PRO A 171 -15.09 -10.43 7.99
CA PRO A 171 -15.95 -9.92 9.07
C PRO A 171 -15.48 -10.22 10.50
N GLN A 172 -14.83 -11.37 10.73
CA GLN A 172 -14.39 -11.80 12.04
C GLN A 172 -12.93 -11.43 12.32
N VAL A 173 -12.03 -11.58 11.33
CA VAL A 173 -10.61 -11.24 11.46
C VAL A 173 -10.41 -9.74 11.59
N SER A 174 -11.21 -8.94 10.88
CA SER A 174 -11.13 -7.47 10.94
C SER A 174 -11.33 -6.92 12.37
N LYS A 175 -12.23 -7.51 13.16
CA LYS A 175 -12.45 -7.09 14.56
C LYS A 175 -11.18 -7.23 15.40
N VAL A 176 -10.45 -8.32 15.21
CA VAL A 176 -9.19 -8.58 15.91
C VAL A 176 -8.09 -7.66 15.43
N LEU A 177 -7.96 -7.49 14.11
CA LEU A 177 -6.97 -6.58 13.54
C LEU A 177 -7.17 -5.15 14.02
N LEU A 178 -8.42 -4.65 14.01
CA LEU A 178 -8.74 -3.31 14.51
C LEU A 178 -8.39 -3.16 16.00
N ALA A 179 -8.74 -4.15 16.83
CA ALA A 179 -8.42 -4.12 18.25
C ALA A 179 -6.90 -4.08 18.51
N ILE A 180 -6.12 -4.90 17.76
CA ILE A 180 -4.64 -4.87 17.81
C ILE A 180 -4.11 -3.49 17.36
N HIS A 181 -4.70 -2.91 16.32
CA HIS A 181 -4.29 -1.62 15.77
C HIS A 181 -4.55 -0.46 16.74
N ASP A 182 -5.67 -0.50 17.43
CA ASP A 182 -6.06 0.53 18.39
C ASP A 182 -5.25 0.47 19.70
N SER A 183 -4.83 -0.73 20.10
CA SER A 183 -4.10 -0.95 21.36
C SER A 183 -2.89 -1.87 21.16
N PRO A 184 -1.84 -1.41 20.44
CA PRO A 184 -0.65 -2.22 20.18
C PRO A 184 0.15 -2.54 21.46
N GLU A 185 0.05 -1.70 22.50
CA GLU A 185 0.69 -1.88 23.80
C GLU A 185 0.09 -3.03 24.63
N ARG A 186 -1.15 -3.40 24.35
CA ARG A 186 -1.86 -4.44 25.10
C ARG A 186 -1.22 -5.82 24.89
N GLN A 187 -1.14 -6.61 25.95
CA GLN A 187 -0.66 -8.00 25.88
C GLN A 187 -1.77 -8.91 25.33
N TRP A 188 -1.85 -9.00 24.00
CA TRP A 188 -2.85 -9.78 23.28
C TRP A 188 -2.61 -11.29 23.44
N GLY A 189 -3.49 -11.99 24.13
CA GLY A 189 -3.51 -13.45 24.21
C GLY A 189 -4.28 -14.09 23.05
N LEU A 190 -3.88 -15.31 22.65
CA LEU A 190 -4.58 -16.05 21.58
C LEU A 190 -6.06 -16.31 21.94
N GLU A 191 -6.35 -16.56 23.21
CA GLU A 191 -7.70 -16.81 23.71
C GLU A 191 -8.60 -15.58 23.54
N GLU A 192 -8.13 -14.43 23.99
CA GLU A 192 -8.83 -13.16 23.86
C GLU A 192 -9.10 -12.79 22.39
N MET A 193 -8.11 -12.97 21.51
CA MET A 193 -8.29 -12.73 20.08
C MET A 193 -9.32 -13.67 19.45
N ALA A 194 -9.34 -14.94 19.87
CA ALA A 194 -10.31 -15.91 19.41
C ALA A 194 -11.74 -15.59 19.91
N GLU A 195 -11.89 -15.10 21.13
CA GLU A 195 -13.17 -14.61 21.67
C GLU A 195 -13.70 -13.42 20.87
N LEU A 196 -12.85 -12.42 20.56
CA LEU A 196 -13.23 -11.29 19.70
C LEU A 196 -13.71 -11.73 18.31
N ALA A 197 -13.10 -12.80 17.78
CA ALA A 197 -13.51 -13.40 16.51
C ALA A 197 -14.73 -14.33 16.63
N LEU A 198 -15.24 -14.60 17.85
CA LEU A 198 -16.31 -15.57 18.14
C LEU A 198 -15.93 -16.97 17.65
N MET A 199 -14.72 -17.43 17.94
CA MET A 199 -14.16 -18.72 17.50
C MET A 199 -13.41 -19.44 18.61
N SER A 200 -13.18 -20.76 18.44
CA SER A 200 -12.18 -21.47 19.24
C SER A 200 -10.76 -21.05 18.85
N ARG A 201 -9.80 -21.18 19.78
CA ARG A 201 -8.38 -20.80 19.56
C ARG A 201 -7.77 -21.45 18.31
N SER A 202 -8.01 -22.74 18.10
CA SER A 202 -7.46 -23.47 16.95
C SER A 202 -8.05 -22.97 15.63
N LYS A 203 -9.37 -22.82 15.57
CA LYS A 203 -10.06 -22.33 14.37
C LYS A 203 -9.67 -20.89 14.03
N PHE A 204 -9.54 -20.02 15.04
CA PHE A 204 -9.10 -18.64 14.86
C PHE A 204 -7.66 -18.59 14.33
N SER A 205 -6.73 -19.31 14.96
CA SER A 205 -5.31 -19.30 14.55
C SER A 205 -5.13 -19.78 13.11
N GLU A 206 -5.83 -20.84 12.72
CA GLU A 206 -5.80 -21.36 11.35
C GLU A 206 -6.39 -20.36 10.34
N LEU A 207 -7.58 -19.82 10.66
CA LEU A 207 -8.24 -18.82 9.81
C LEU A 207 -7.41 -17.57 9.64
N PHE A 208 -6.88 -17.02 10.74
CA PHE A 208 -6.03 -15.83 10.73
C PHE A 208 -4.79 -16.05 9.86
N LYS A 209 -4.07 -17.17 10.06
CA LYS A 209 -2.90 -17.50 9.26
C LYS A 209 -3.23 -17.65 7.78
N ARG A 210 -4.35 -18.29 7.45
CA ARG A 210 -4.80 -18.46 6.07
C ARG A 210 -5.13 -17.13 5.39
N ILE A 211 -5.77 -16.19 6.09
CA ILE A 211 -6.21 -14.91 5.54
C ILE A 211 -5.09 -13.87 5.59
N VAL A 212 -4.40 -13.74 6.74
CA VAL A 212 -3.38 -12.70 6.93
C VAL A 212 -2.00 -13.16 6.44
N GLY A 213 -1.80 -14.47 6.24
CA GLY A 213 -0.53 -15.03 5.75
C GLY A 213 0.48 -15.34 6.84
N GLN A 214 0.22 -14.99 8.11
CA GLN A 214 1.10 -15.22 9.25
C GLN A 214 0.32 -15.49 10.53
N SER A 215 1.01 -15.96 11.59
CA SER A 215 0.37 -16.20 12.87
C SER A 215 -0.08 -14.89 13.54
N PRO A 216 -1.12 -14.93 14.41
CA PRO A 216 -1.54 -13.74 15.18
C PRO A 216 -0.40 -13.12 15.99
N GLY A 217 0.45 -13.94 16.61
CA GLY A 217 1.58 -13.46 17.39
C GLY A 217 2.66 -12.76 16.56
N ASP A 218 3.01 -13.31 15.39
CA ASP A 218 3.96 -12.67 14.48
C ASP A 218 3.39 -11.35 13.94
N TYR A 219 2.08 -11.33 13.64
CA TYR A 219 1.41 -10.12 13.20
C TYR A 219 1.48 -8.98 14.23
N ILE A 220 1.23 -9.27 15.50
CA ILE A 220 1.33 -8.29 16.59
C ILE A 220 2.75 -7.72 16.68
N ILE A 221 3.77 -8.58 16.56
CA ILE A 221 5.17 -8.15 16.60
C ILE A 221 5.46 -7.20 15.42
N ASP A 222 5.06 -7.56 14.22
CA ASP A 222 5.27 -6.75 13.02
C ASP A 222 4.53 -5.41 13.11
N TRP A 223 3.29 -5.44 13.61
CA TRP A 223 2.51 -4.23 13.83
C TRP A 223 3.16 -3.29 14.85
N ARG A 224 3.63 -3.82 15.98
CA ARG A 224 4.37 -3.05 16.99
C ARG A 224 5.63 -2.41 16.43
N ILE A 225 6.36 -3.11 15.56
CA ILE A 225 7.53 -2.54 14.87
C ILE A 225 7.13 -1.37 13.97
N ILE A 226 6.05 -1.49 13.22
CA ILE A 226 5.54 -0.42 12.36
C ILE A 226 5.20 0.82 13.19
N VAL A 227 4.42 0.65 14.26
CA VAL A 227 4.07 1.75 15.15
C VAL A 227 5.31 2.36 15.80
N ALA A 228 6.28 1.52 16.22
CA ALA A 228 7.53 2.00 16.82
C ALA A 228 8.36 2.83 15.84
N LYS A 229 8.46 2.43 14.57
CA LYS A 229 9.14 3.20 13.52
C LYS A 229 8.52 4.59 13.37
N SER A 230 7.19 4.68 13.27
CA SER A 230 6.48 5.95 13.16
C SER A 230 6.72 6.87 14.36
N LEU A 231 6.73 6.31 15.59
CA LEU A 231 7.03 7.08 16.80
C LEU A 231 8.49 7.53 16.89
N LEU A 232 9.43 6.72 16.40
CA LEU A 232 10.85 7.07 16.34
C LEU A 232 11.09 8.22 15.37
N GLN A 233 10.46 8.22 14.20
CA GLN A 233 10.53 9.32 13.22
C GLN A 233 9.98 10.64 13.77
N GLN A 234 9.09 10.60 14.75
CA GLN A 234 8.63 11.75 15.51
C GLN A 234 9.63 12.19 16.61
N ASN A 235 10.85 11.67 16.60
CA ASN A 235 11.90 11.94 17.59
C ASN A 235 11.53 11.56 19.03
N LYS A 236 10.62 10.61 19.25
CA LYS A 236 10.28 10.13 20.59
C LYS A 236 11.40 9.26 21.16
N PRO A 237 11.76 9.40 22.44
CA PRO A 237 12.78 8.56 23.10
C PRO A 237 12.45 7.07 23.00
N VAL A 238 13.45 6.22 22.71
CA VAL A 238 13.29 4.75 22.54
C VAL A 238 12.58 4.10 23.72
N ALA A 239 12.81 4.57 24.95
CA ALA A 239 12.15 4.03 26.15
C ALA A 239 10.63 4.29 26.14
N LEU A 240 10.22 5.51 25.74
CA LEU A 240 8.79 5.86 25.62
C LEU A 240 8.14 5.10 24.47
N VAL A 241 8.86 4.95 23.34
CA VAL A 241 8.38 4.15 22.21
C VAL A 241 8.17 2.69 22.62
N ALA A 242 9.11 2.08 23.36
CA ALA A 242 8.98 0.72 23.83
C ALA A 242 7.67 0.50 24.63
N ASN A 243 7.39 1.36 25.59
CA ASN A 243 6.17 1.30 26.39
C ASN A 243 4.91 1.49 25.55
N ALA A 244 4.93 2.46 24.61
CA ALA A 244 3.80 2.75 23.73
C ALA A 244 3.45 1.60 22.75
N VAL A 245 4.38 0.67 22.53
CA VAL A 245 4.14 -0.52 21.69
C VAL A 245 4.16 -1.83 22.47
N GLY A 246 4.02 -1.78 23.82
CA GLY A 246 3.83 -2.93 24.68
C GLY A 246 5.08 -3.74 25.00
N TYR A 247 6.26 -3.11 24.96
CA TYR A 247 7.50 -3.67 25.50
C TYR A 247 7.88 -2.97 26.81
N GLU A 248 8.36 -3.75 27.75
CA GLU A 248 8.68 -3.32 29.10
C GLU A 248 9.73 -2.19 29.14
N ASN A 249 10.71 -2.25 28.22
CA ASN A 249 11.79 -1.28 28.15
C ASN A 249 12.44 -1.22 26.75
N GLY A 250 13.31 -0.23 26.53
CA GLY A 250 14.00 -0.03 25.26
C GLY A 250 14.89 -1.21 24.85
N SER A 251 15.43 -2.00 25.80
CA SER A 251 16.25 -3.19 25.51
C SER A 251 15.41 -4.31 24.93
N ALA A 252 14.18 -4.51 25.43
CA ALA A 252 13.24 -5.49 24.90
C ALA A 252 12.83 -5.12 23.46
N LEU A 253 12.50 -3.85 23.21
CA LEU A 253 12.22 -3.35 21.85
C LEU A 253 13.43 -3.54 20.93
N ALA A 254 14.65 -3.19 21.39
CA ALA A 254 15.87 -3.34 20.59
C ALA A 254 16.18 -4.78 20.20
N ARG A 255 15.86 -5.76 21.08
CA ARG A 255 16.00 -7.19 20.78
C ARG A 255 15.08 -7.61 19.63
N VAL A 256 13.82 -7.16 19.67
CA VAL A 256 12.84 -7.46 18.63
C VAL A 256 13.19 -6.78 17.31
N PHE A 257 13.64 -5.52 17.33
CA PHE A 257 14.14 -4.81 16.15
C PHE A 257 15.29 -5.58 15.49
N ARG A 258 16.31 -6.00 16.27
CA ARG A 258 17.43 -6.79 15.72
C ARG A 258 16.96 -8.13 15.14
N LYS A 259 16.01 -8.81 15.81
CA LYS A 259 15.48 -10.09 15.31
C LYS A 259 14.74 -9.94 13.98
N LYS A 260 13.97 -8.85 13.80
CA LYS A 260 13.12 -8.64 12.63
C LYS A 260 13.79 -7.84 11.51
N LEU A 261 14.65 -6.89 11.85
CA LEU A 261 15.25 -5.93 10.90
C LEU A 261 16.78 -6.03 10.81
N GLY A 262 17.43 -6.83 11.64
CA GLY A 262 18.88 -6.94 11.71
C GLY A 262 19.60 -5.79 12.43
N ILE A 263 18.93 -4.70 12.74
CA ILE A 263 19.50 -3.46 13.30
C ILE A 263 18.73 -2.99 14.55
N SER A 264 19.34 -2.13 15.36
CA SER A 264 18.69 -1.54 16.54
C SER A 264 17.77 -0.37 16.16
N PRO A 265 16.81 0.04 17.04
CA PRO A 265 15.96 1.22 16.79
C PRO A 265 16.75 2.49 16.50
N LYS A 266 17.88 2.69 17.18
CA LYS A 266 18.76 3.86 16.99
C LYS A 266 19.43 3.83 15.61
N GLN A 267 20.03 2.70 15.23
CA GLN A 267 20.63 2.51 13.91
C GLN A 267 19.59 2.66 12.80
N TRP A 268 18.38 2.15 13.03
CA TRP A 268 17.29 2.31 12.08
C TRP A 268 16.94 3.80 11.88
N LEU A 269 16.85 4.56 12.96
CA LEU A 269 16.57 6.01 12.90
C LEU A 269 17.68 6.75 12.14
N GLU A 270 18.95 6.47 12.43
CA GLU A 270 20.12 7.06 11.75
C GLU A 270 20.15 6.82 10.24
N GLN A 271 19.60 5.69 9.78
CA GLN A 271 19.53 5.34 8.35
C GLN A 271 18.30 5.96 7.65
N ASN A 272 17.32 6.46 8.40
CA ASN A 272 16.02 6.90 7.87
C ASN A 272 15.64 8.33 8.33
N SER A 273 16.62 9.08 8.83
CA SER A 273 16.51 10.51 9.23
C SER A 273 16.90 11.45 8.10
#